data_dcb5fd7cd4b9a4e9c6660ed2b8893ead
#
_entry.id   dcb5fd7cd4b9a4e9c6660ed2b8893ead
#
_cell.length_a   1.000
_cell.length_b   1.000
_cell.length_c   1.000
_cell.angle_alpha   90.00
_cell.angle_beta   90.00
_cell.angle_gamma   90.00
#
_symmetry.space_group_name_H-M   'P 1'
#
loop_
_entity.id
_entity.type
_entity.pdbx_description
1 polymer ?
#
loop_
_entity_poly.entity_id
_entity_poly.type
_entity_poly.pdbx_seq_one_letter_code
_entity_poly.pdbx_strand_id
1 'polypeptide(L)'
;MITLTRNIGKVAILFLNNTGHFFIFFTKILRSFFKPWYFKNIINQMIFIGYFSLPVVALTSFFTGGALALQIYYGGNQFNSEAIVSSIVALGITRELGPVLGGIVVAGRVSSAIAAELGTMKVTEQIDALKTLSADPISYLIVPRIISGIIMLPILIIFADIIGIMGGWFIGTQSLGFNGSVYIQNTIDFLDINDISSGLIKASFFGLIITIMGCYQGFNSNGGAQGVGKATTNAVVSASVLILASNYIMTNLFFAS
;
A
#
# COMPACT_ATOMS: atom_id res chain seq x y z
N MET A 1 -19.86 36.84 12.83
CA MET A 1 -18.53 36.92 12.17
C MET A 1 -17.40 36.41 13.08
N ILE A 2 -17.25 36.89 14.31
CA ILE A 2 -16.18 36.50 15.28
C ILE A 2 -16.15 35.00 15.61
N THR A 3 -17.31 34.34 15.68
CA THR A 3 -17.40 32.88 15.94
C THR A 3 -16.91 32.05 14.75
N LEU A 4 -17.13 32.49 13.53
CA LEU A 4 -16.70 31.80 12.30
C LEU A 4 -15.16 31.89 12.16
N THR A 5 -14.58 33.08 12.35
CA THR A 5 -13.13 33.27 12.30
C THR A 5 -12.40 32.49 13.40
N ARG A 6 -13.00 32.43 14.62
CA ARG A 6 -12.47 31.63 15.73
C ARG A 6 -12.50 30.13 15.43
N ASN A 7 -13.55 29.64 14.78
CA ASN A 7 -13.64 28.23 14.41
C ASN A 7 -12.63 27.86 13.30
N ILE A 8 -12.49 28.71 12.28
CA ILE A 8 -11.47 28.53 11.23
C ILE A 8 -10.07 28.54 11.85
N GLY A 9 -9.77 29.50 12.75
CA GLY A 9 -8.50 29.54 13.46
C GLY A 9 -8.21 28.28 14.28
N LYS A 10 -9.21 27.74 15.00
CA LYS A 10 -9.05 26.47 15.73
C LYS A 10 -8.76 25.29 14.81
N VAL A 11 -9.44 25.16 13.68
CA VAL A 11 -9.21 24.09 12.72
C VAL A 11 -7.80 24.21 12.12
N ALA A 12 -7.38 25.41 11.74
CA ALA A 12 -6.04 25.66 11.23
C ALA A 12 -4.94 25.30 12.25
N ILE A 13 -5.09 25.72 13.50
CA ILE A 13 -4.14 25.39 14.58
C ILE A 13 -4.09 23.88 14.84
N LEU A 14 -5.25 23.19 14.86
CA LEU A 14 -5.30 21.74 15.03
C LEU A 14 -4.63 21.02 13.87
N PHE A 15 -4.84 21.48 12.64
CA PHE A 15 -4.17 20.92 11.46
C PHE A 15 -2.65 21.07 11.52
N LEU A 16 -2.17 22.29 11.82
CA LEU A 16 -0.74 22.57 11.96
C LEU A 16 -0.11 21.74 13.09
N ASN A 17 -0.79 21.60 14.22
CA ASN A 17 -0.31 20.82 15.35
C ASN A 17 -0.20 19.32 14.99
N ASN A 18 -1.23 18.74 14.38
CA ASN A 18 -1.21 17.35 13.94
C ASN A 18 -0.12 17.09 12.88
N THR A 19 0.05 18.03 11.94
CA THR A 19 1.11 17.95 10.94
C THR A 19 2.49 18.05 11.60
N GLY A 20 2.67 18.96 12.56
CA GLY A 20 3.90 19.08 13.33
C GLY A 20 4.26 17.82 14.12
N HIS A 21 3.28 17.19 14.77
CA HIS A 21 3.47 15.91 15.47
C HIS A 21 3.90 14.79 14.51
N PHE A 22 3.31 14.73 13.32
CA PHE A 22 3.71 13.77 12.30
C PHE A 22 5.16 13.98 11.84
N PHE A 23 5.58 15.21 11.58
CA PHE A 23 6.96 15.52 11.18
C PHE A 23 7.98 15.20 12.28
N ILE A 24 7.65 15.49 13.56
CA ILE A 24 8.49 15.10 14.71
C ILE A 24 8.62 13.58 14.78
N PHE A 25 7.52 12.86 14.58
CA PHE A 25 7.54 11.39 14.58
C PHE A 25 8.41 10.86 13.42
N PHE A 26 8.26 11.41 12.23
CA PHE A 26 9.04 11.04 11.05
C PHE A 26 10.55 11.29 11.25
N THR A 27 10.93 12.42 11.81
CA THR A 27 12.35 12.71 12.11
C THR A 27 12.94 11.75 13.15
N LYS A 28 12.15 11.33 14.13
CA LYS A 28 12.56 10.29 15.09
C LYS A 28 12.79 8.95 14.42
N ILE A 29 11.94 8.57 13.46
CA ILE A 29 12.13 7.37 12.64
C ILE A 29 13.46 7.46 11.88
N LEU A 30 13.70 8.55 11.13
CA LEU A 30 14.93 8.74 10.36
C LEU A 30 16.19 8.61 11.24
N ARG A 31 16.19 9.19 12.42
CA ARG A 31 17.31 9.04 13.37
C ARG A 31 17.49 7.60 13.85
N SER A 32 16.39 6.86 13.97
CA SER A 32 16.42 5.47 14.45
C SER A 32 16.88 4.47 13.39
N PHE A 33 16.86 4.84 12.11
CA PHE A 33 17.45 4.03 11.03
C PHE A 33 18.96 3.85 11.15
N PHE A 34 19.67 4.78 11.81
CA PHE A 34 21.12 4.70 12.05
C PHE A 34 21.49 3.88 13.30
N LYS A 35 20.50 3.35 14.04
CA LYS A 35 20.71 2.47 15.19
C LYS A 35 20.81 1.01 14.76
N PRO A 36 21.32 0.11 15.65
CA PRO A 36 21.38 -1.32 15.34
C PRO A 36 20.01 -1.90 14.97
N TRP A 37 19.98 -2.70 13.92
CA TRP A 37 18.74 -3.30 13.40
C TRP A 37 18.44 -4.63 14.10
N TYR A 38 17.17 -4.86 14.41
CA TYR A 38 16.66 -6.08 14.99
C TYR A 38 16.22 -7.05 13.88
N PHE A 39 17.17 -7.76 13.25
CA PHE A 39 16.92 -8.63 12.09
C PHE A 39 15.80 -9.65 12.32
N LYS A 40 15.73 -10.27 13.50
CA LYS A 40 14.66 -11.21 13.83
C LYS A 40 13.27 -10.56 13.73
N ASN A 41 13.13 -9.32 14.21
CA ASN A 41 11.87 -8.58 14.13
C ASN A 41 11.55 -8.20 12.68
N ILE A 42 12.55 -7.87 11.86
CA ILE A 42 12.36 -7.59 10.43
C ILE A 42 11.79 -8.83 9.74
N ILE A 43 12.40 -10.01 9.92
CA ILE A 43 11.93 -11.25 9.30
C ILE A 43 10.48 -11.58 9.74
N ASN A 44 10.18 -11.46 11.01
CA ASN A 44 8.81 -11.68 11.50
C ASN A 44 7.80 -10.72 10.86
N GLN A 45 8.17 -9.45 10.71
CA GLN A 45 7.31 -8.46 10.06
C GLN A 45 7.21 -8.69 8.55
N MET A 46 8.26 -9.18 7.89
CA MET A 46 8.20 -9.58 6.48
C MET A 46 7.20 -10.72 6.26
N ILE A 47 7.21 -11.73 7.12
CA ILE A 47 6.22 -12.82 7.07
C ILE A 47 4.82 -12.26 7.31
N PHE A 48 4.65 -11.41 8.31
CA PHE A 48 3.36 -10.83 8.66
C PHE A 48 2.79 -9.96 7.54
N ILE A 49 3.59 -9.11 6.93
CA ILE A 49 3.17 -8.20 5.85
C ILE A 49 3.01 -8.97 4.54
N GLY A 50 3.98 -9.83 4.18
CA GLY A 50 4.02 -10.51 2.89
C GLY A 50 3.12 -11.73 2.84
N TYR A 51 3.50 -12.78 3.55
CA TYR A 51 2.85 -14.09 3.43
C TYR A 51 1.34 -14.04 3.73
N PHE A 52 0.95 -13.40 4.81
CA PHE A 52 -0.47 -13.31 5.18
C PHE A 52 -1.30 -12.34 4.32
N SER A 53 -0.68 -11.47 3.52
CA SER A 53 -1.42 -10.62 2.57
C SER A 53 -1.58 -11.28 1.20
N LEU A 54 -0.73 -12.26 0.88
CA LEU A 54 -0.68 -12.87 -0.44
C LEU A 54 -2.04 -13.42 -0.93
N PRO A 55 -2.83 -14.18 -0.13
CA PRO A 55 -4.10 -14.72 -0.60
C PRO A 55 -5.10 -13.63 -1.02
N VAL A 56 -5.19 -12.55 -0.24
CA VAL A 56 -6.14 -11.46 -0.53
C VAL A 56 -5.68 -10.67 -1.75
N VAL A 57 -4.39 -10.38 -1.86
CA VAL A 57 -3.81 -9.69 -3.01
C VAL A 57 -3.97 -10.53 -4.28
N ALA A 58 -3.71 -11.84 -4.21
CA ALA A 58 -3.87 -12.75 -5.33
C ALA A 58 -5.31 -12.79 -5.85
N LEU A 59 -6.29 -12.95 -4.95
CA LEU A 59 -7.71 -12.99 -5.30
C LEU A 59 -8.19 -11.68 -5.92
N THR A 60 -7.85 -10.55 -5.30
CA THR A 60 -8.27 -9.24 -5.81
C THR A 60 -7.65 -8.95 -7.18
N SER A 61 -6.38 -9.28 -7.38
CA SER A 61 -5.70 -9.07 -8.66
C SER A 61 -6.27 -9.96 -9.76
N PHE A 62 -6.55 -11.24 -9.47
CA PHE A 62 -7.15 -12.17 -10.43
C PHE A 62 -8.48 -11.64 -10.97
N PHE A 63 -9.40 -11.27 -10.06
CA PHE A 63 -10.70 -10.75 -10.47
C PHE A 63 -10.60 -9.37 -11.14
N THR A 64 -9.67 -8.53 -10.71
CA THR A 64 -9.46 -7.22 -11.37
C THR A 64 -8.97 -7.39 -12.79
N GLY A 65 -8.01 -8.28 -13.04
CA GLY A 65 -7.51 -8.56 -14.39
C GLY A 65 -8.58 -9.15 -15.29
N GLY A 66 -9.38 -10.10 -14.79
CA GLY A 66 -10.51 -10.66 -15.51
C GLY A 66 -11.60 -9.63 -15.84
N ALA A 67 -11.96 -8.80 -14.86
CA ALA A 67 -12.95 -7.73 -15.06
C ALA A 67 -12.46 -6.68 -16.07
N LEU A 68 -11.17 -6.32 -16.01
CA LEU A 68 -10.57 -5.38 -16.95
C LEU A 68 -10.59 -5.93 -18.38
N ALA A 69 -10.27 -7.22 -18.59
CA ALA A 69 -10.34 -7.86 -19.90
C ALA A 69 -11.76 -7.81 -20.48
N LEU A 70 -12.79 -8.13 -19.70
CA LEU A 70 -14.20 -8.02 -20.10
C LEU A 70 -14.58 -6.58 -20.44
N GLN A 71 -14.17 -5.62 -19.61
CA GLN A 71 -14.55 -4.23 -19.81
C GLN A 71 -13.92 -3.63 -21.07
N ILE A 72 -12.67 -3.96 -21.36
CA ILE A 72 -11.98 -3.52 -22.60
C ILE A 72 -12.65 -4.16 -23.82
N TYR A 73 -12.97 -5.46 -23.76
CA TYR A 73 -13.60 -6.17 -24.87
C TYR A 73 -14.99 -5.62 -25.20
N TYR A 74 -15.87 -5.49 -24.21
CA TYR A 74 -17.25 -4.97 -24.41
C TYR A 74 -17.32 -3.45 -24.58
N GLY A 75 -16.41 -2.70 -23.96
CA GLY A 75 -16.37 -1.23 -24.08
C GLY A 75 -15.77 -0.73 -25.37
N GLY A 76 -14.91 -1.54 -26.00
CA GLY A 76 -14.17 -1.18 -27.21
C GLY A 76 -14.76 -1.78 -28.49
N ASN A 77 -16.07 -1.59 -28.78
CA ASN A 77 -16.77 -2.18 -29.95
C ASN A 77 -16.07 -2.04 -31.31
N GLN A 78 -15.06 -1.18 -31.43
CA GLN A 78 -14.24 -0.99 -32.64
C GLN A 78 -12.85 -1.67 -32.55
N PHE A 79 -12.45 -2.16 -31.35
CA PHE A 79 -11.10 -2.65 -31.07
C PHE A 79 -11.10 -4.09 -30.52
N ASN A 80 -12.01 -4.93 -30.96
CA ASN A 80 -12.15 -6.33 -30.50
C ASN A 80 -10.98 -7.23 -30.92
N SER A 81 -9.76 -6.69 -31.02
CA SER A 81 -8.60 -7.50 -31.32
C SER A 81 -7.98 -8.05 -30.03
N GLU A 82 -7.68 -9.32 -30.04
CA GLU A 82 -6.99 -10.08 -29.00
C GLU A 82 -5.71 -9.37 -28.53
N ALA A 83 -4.95 -8.80 -29.47
CA ALA A 83 -3.72 -8.05 -29.20
C ALA A 83 -3.97 -6.79 -28.36
N ILE A 84 -5.04 -6.05 -28.61
CA ILE A 84 -5.35 -4.81 -27.89
C ILE A 84 -5.79 -5.11 -26.47
N VAL A 85 -6.66 -6.12 -26.29
CA VAL A 85 -7.13 -6.51 -24.94
C VAL A 85 -5.97 -6.97 -24.07
N SER A 86 -5.11 -7.87 -24.58
CA SER A 86 -3.97 -8.40 -23.84
C SER A 86 -2.97 -7.30 -23.44
N SER A 87 -2.65 -6.38 -24.37
CA SER A 87 -1.71 -5.29 -24.12
C SER A 87 -2.23 -4.27 -23.10
N ILE A 88 -3.51 -3.87 -23.21
CA ILE A 88 -4.09 -2.90 -22.27
C ILE A 88 -4.26 -3.52 -20.88
N VAL A 89 -4.64 -4.81 -20.78
CA VAL A 89 -4.70 -5.51 -19.50
C VAL A 89 -3.33 -5.57 -18.86
N ALA A 90 -2.29 -5.94 -19.60
CA ALA A 90 -0.93 -6.02 -19.10
C ALA A 90 -0.44 -4.66 -18.57
N LEU A 91 -0.54 -3.59 -19.37
CA LEU A 91 -0.16 -2.23 -18.96
C LEU A 91 -0.99 -1.72 -17.78
N GLY A 92 -2.31 -1.90 -17.84
CA GLY A 92 -3.22 -1.43 -16.80
C GLY A 92 -2.91 -2.07 -15.44
N ILE A 93 -2.60 -3.38 -15.45
CA ILE A 93 -2.21 -4.09 -14.23
C ILE A 93 -0.84 -3.61 -13.75
N THR A 94 0.20 -3.68 -14.56
CA THR A 94 1.58 -3.44 -14.11
C THR A 94 1.85 -1.99 -13.73
N ARG A 95 1.32 -1.01 -14.46
CA ARG A 95 1.58 0.42 -14.20
C ARG A 95 0.73 1.00 -13.08
N GLU A 96 -0.54 0.58 -12.96
CA GLU A 96 -1.52 1.27 -12.13
C GLU A 96 -2.28 0.34 -11.18
N LEU A 97 -3.06 -0.60 -11.72
CA LEU A 97 -4.01 -1.37 -10.92
C LEU A 97 -3.32 -2.30 -9.92
N GLY A 98 -2.25 -2.97 -10.32
CA GLY A 98 -1.45 -3.83 -9.42
C GLY A 98 -0.93 -3.05 -8.22
N PRO A 99 -0.11 -2.02 -8.42
CA PRO A 99 0.42 -1.21 -7.33
C PRO A 99 -0.65 -0.52 -6.48
N VAL A 100 -1.65 0.12 -7.11
CA VAL A 100 -2.65 0.92 -6.38
C VAL A 100 -3.65 0.04 -5.65
N LEU A 101 -4.31 -0.90 -6.35
CA LEU A 101 -5.30 -1.77 -5.71
C LEU A 101 -4.65 -2.72 -4.72
N GLY A 102 -3.50 -3.32 -5.09
CA GLY A 102 -2.70 -4.12 -4.17
C GLY A 102 -2.28 -3.31 -2.93
N GLY A 103 -1.83 -2.07 -3.13
CA GLY A 103 -1.50 -1.15 -2.04
C GLY A 103 -2.67 -0.84 -1.12
N ILE A 104 -3.86 -0.53 -1.66
CA ILE A 104 -5.07 -0.26 -0.86
C ILE A 104 -5.52 -1.50 -0.09
N VAL A 105 -5.51 -2.67 -0.72
CA VAL A 105 -5.87 -3.94 -0.06
C VAL A 105 -4.90 -4.25 1.09
N VAL A 106 -3.60 -4.08 0.85
CA VAL A 106 -2.58 -4.26 1.89
C VAL A 106 -2.71 -3.18 2.97
N ALA A 107 -3.05 -1.93 2.63
CA ALA A 107 -3.31 -0.88 3.61
C ALA A 107 -4.46 -1.27 4.55
N GLY A 108 -5.57 -1.76 4.01
CA GLY A 108 -6.71 -2.25 4.79
C GLY A 108 -6.34 -3.30 5.82
N ARG A 109 -5.49 -4.25 5.43
CA ARG A 109 -5.07 -5.35 6.31
C ARG A 109 -3.90 -4.98 7.21
N VAL A 110 -2.80 -4.49 6.64
CA VAL A 110 -1.51 -4.31 7.34
C VAL A 110 -1.52 -3.05 8.19
N SER A 111 -1.96 -1.91 7.64
CA SER A 111 -1.98 -0.64 8.38
C SER A 111 -2.92 -0.73 9.59
N SER A 112 -4.10 -1.35 9.42
CA SER A 112 -5.04 -1.57 10.53
C SER A 112 -4.47 -2.48 11.61
N ALA A 113 -3.85 -3.60 11.21
CA ALA A 113 -3.26 -4.55 12.15
C ALA A 113 -2.08 -3.95 12.92
N ILE A 114 -1.19 -3.20 12.26
CA ILE A 114 -0.09 -2.46 12.90
C ILE A 114 -0.66 -1.44 13.90
N ALA A 115 -1.69 -0.68 13.50
CA ALA A 115 -2.31 0.31 14.37
C ALA A 115 -3.01 -0.33 15.58
N ALA A 116 -3.66 -1.49 15.40
CA ALA A 116 -4.27 -2.25 16.49
C ALA A 116 -3.23 -2.77 17.48
N GLU A 117 -2.16 -3.39 16.97
CA GLU A 117 -1.08 -3.95 17.79
C GLU A 117 -0.38 -2.86 18.62
N LEU A 118 0.12 -1.81 17.95
CA LEU A 118 0.81 -0.71 18.63
C LEU A 118 -0.13 0.08 19.55
N GLY A 119 -1.39 0.25 19.14
CA GLY A 119 -2.40 0.90 19.94
C GLY A 119 -2.70 0.12 21.21
N THR A 120 -2.81 -1.19 21.13
CA THR A 120 -2.97 -2.06 22.30
C THR A 120 -1.73 -1.99 23.21
N MET A 121 -0.53 -2.09 22.66
CA MET A 121 0.72 -1.94 23.41
C MET A 121 0.83 -0.57 24.10
N LYS A 122 0.27 0.49 23.50
CA LYS A 122 0.24 1.83 24.09
C LYS A 122 -0.73 1.90 25.27
N VAL A 123 -1.93 1.38 25.10
CA VAL A 123 -2.99 1.39 26.15
C VAL A 123 -2.63 0.51 27.33
N THR A 124 -1.90 -0.58 27.11
CA THR A 124 -1.41 -1.49 28.17
C THR A 124 -0.03 -1.09 28.73
N GLU A 125 0.47 0.11 28.40
CA GLU A 125 1.74 0.67 28.89
C GLU A 125 3.00 -0.12 28.52
N GLN A 126 2.90 -1.10 27.61
CA GLN A 126 4.04 -1.91 27.14
C GLN A 126 5.11 -1.05 26.45
N ILE A 127 4.70 0.01 25.72
CA ILE A 127 5.64 0.95 25.08
C ILE A 127 6.42 1.73 26.14
N ASP A 128 5.79 2.09 27.25
CA ASP A 128 6.45 2.82 28.33
C ASP A 128 7.34 1.89 29.16
N ALA A 129 6.95 0.62 29.32
CA ALA A 129 7.81 -0.41 29.90
C ALA A 129 9.10 -0.64 29.07
N LEU A 130 9.04 -0.61 27.73
CA LEU A 130 10.24 -0.68 26.89
C LEU A 130 11.20 0.49 27.15
N LYS A 131 10.68 1.70 27.38
CA LYS A 131 11.51 2.87 27.71
C LYS A 131 12.20 2.73 29.06
N THR A 132 11.52 2.18 30.07
CA THR A 132 12.13 1.94 31.39
C THR A 132 13.25 0.90 31.34
N LEU A 133 13.17 -0.06 30.38
CA LEU A 133 14.22 -1.02 30.10
C LEU A 133 15.35 -0.44 29.20
N SER A 134 15.39 0.88 29.00
CA SER A 134 16.34 1.59 28.15
C SER A 134 16.34 1.14 26.67
N ALA A 135 15.28 0.47 26.22
CA ALA A 135 15.07 0.11 24.84
C ALA A 135 14.32 1.24 24.10
N ASP A 136 14.82 1.66 22.95
CA ASP A 136 14.12 2.66 22.13
C ASP A 136 12.94 2.00 21.38
N PRO A 137 11.67 2.36 21.73
CA PRO A 137 10.50 1.73 21.11
C PRO A 137 10.44 1.95 19.60
N ILE A 138 11.00 3.06 19.09
CA ILE A 138 10.98 3.36 17.67
C ILE A 138 11.89 2.40 16.92
N SER A 139 13.13 2.21 17.38
CA SER A 139 14.07 1.27 16.77
C SER A 139 13.59 -0.19 16.87
N TYR A 140 12.94 -0.56 17.99
CA TYR A 140 12.53 -1.93 18.23
C TYR A 140 11.22 -2.32 17.53
N LEU A 141 10.22 -1.42 17.51
CA LEU A 141 8.88 -1.72 17.00
C LEU A 141 8.63 -1.13 15.61
N ILE A 142 9.06 0.11 15.34
CA ILE A 142 8.64 0.85 14.14
C ILE A 142 9.57 0.59 12.96
N VAL A 143 10.89 0.72 13.16
CA VAL A 143 11.88 0.54 12.08
C VAL A 143 11.76 -0.83 11.39
N PRO A 144 11.63 -1.97 12.10
CA PRO A 144 11.46 -3.26 11.45
C PRO A 144 10.21 -3.34 10.58
N ARG A 145 9.09 -2.72 10.99
CA ARG A 145 7.84 -2.68 10.21
C ARG A 145 7.99 -1.88 8.93
N ILE A 146 8.68 -0.74 8.99
CA ILE A 146 8.91 0.13 7.84
C ILE A 146 9.80 -0.57 6.81
N ILE A 147 10.93 -1.13 7.24
CA ILE A 147 11.84 -1.86 6.34
C ILE A 147 11.10 -3.02 5.67
N SER A 148 10.35 -3.79 6.45
CA SER A 148 9.58 -4.92 5.94
C SER A 148 8.51 -4.49 4.94
N GLY A 149 7.84 -3.35 5.17
CA GLY A 149 6.83 -2.82 4.26
C GLY A 149 7.42 -2.38 2.91
N ILE A 150 8.55 -1.67 2.95
CA ILE A 150 9.25 -1.21 1.75
C ILE A 150 9.70 -2.39 0.87
N ILE A 151 10.15 -3.49 1.49
CA ILE A 151 10.67 -4.68 0.77
C ILE A 151 9.53 -5.60 0.33
N MET A 152 8.56 -5.86 1.21
CA MET A 152 7.53 -6.87 0.94
C MET A 152 6.43 -6.40 0.00
N LEU A 153 6.13 -5.09 -0.04
CA LEU A 153 5.07 -4.63 -0.94
C LEU A 153 5.44 -4.79 -2.42
N PRO A 154 6.63 -4.42 -2.90
CA PRO A 154 7.02 -4.74 -4.28
C PRO A 154 6.93 -6.23 -4.61
N ILE A 155 7.34 -7.09 -3.70
CA ILE A 155 7.26 -8.55 -3.89
C ILE A 155 5.79 -8.99 -4.04
N LEU A 156 4.89 -8.48 -3.19
CA LEU A 156 3.46 -8.75 -3.31
C LEU A 156 2.87 -8.25 -4.63
N ILE A 157 3.34 -7.09 -5.12
CA ILE A 157 2.87 -6.53 -6.38
C ILE A 157 3.36 -7.34 -7.59
N ILE A 158 4.57 -7.91 -7.56
CA ILE A 158 4.99 -8.87 -8.59
C ILE A 158 4.00 -10.05 -8.68
N PHE A 159 3.61 -10.62 -7.56
CA PHE A 159 2.59 -11.67 -7.54
C PHE A 159 1.23 -11.15 -8.01
N ALA A 160 0.85 -9.94 -7.62
CA ALA A 160 -0.39 -9.31 -8.05
C ALA A 160 -0.45 -9.12 -9.57
N ASP A 161 0.63 -8.65 -10.17
CA ASP A 161 0.74 -8.42 -11.61
C ASP A 161 0.65 -9.72 -12.39
N ILE A 162 1.42 -10.74 -11.99
CA ILE A 162 1.38 -12.06 -12.64
C ILE A 162 -0.04 -12.66 -12.55
N ILE A 163 -0.63 -12.67 -11.35
CA ILE A 163 -1.96 -13.27 -11.13
C ILE A 163 -3.05 -12.44 -11.80
N GLY A 164 -2.92 -11.11 -11.85
CA GLY A 164 -3.86 -10.23 -12.53
C GLY A 164 -3.85 -10.43 -14.05
N ILE A 165 -2.67 -10.54 -14.66
CA ILE A 165 -2.52 -10.86 -16.08
C ILE A 165 -3.06 -12.26 -16.37
N MET A 166 -2.81 -13.24 -15.49
CA MET A 166 -3.39 -14.59 -15.60
C MET A 166 -4.92 -14.57 -15.50
N GLY A 167 -5.50 -13.71 -14.66
CA GLY A 167 -6.95 -13.50 -14.58
C GLY A 167 -7.53 -12.97 -15.89
N GLY A 168 -6.87 -12.00 -16.51
CA GLY A 168 -7.22 -11.49 -17.84
C GLY A 168 -7.10 -12.55 -18.95
N TRP A 169 -6.02 -13.32 -18.93
CA TRP A 169 -5.81 -14.45 -19.84
C TRP A 169 -6.88 -15.54 -19.70
N PHE A 170 -7.22 -15.90 -18.46
CA PHE A 170 -8.24 -16.91 -18.19
C PHE A 170 -9.61 -16.50 -18.75
N ILE A 171 -10.04 -15.29 -18.50
CA ILE A 171 -11.31 -14.77 -19.03
C ILE A 171 -11.23 -14.60 -20.54
N GLY A 172 -10.12 -14.08 -21.07
CA GLY A 172 -9.89 -13.95 -22.52
C GLY A 172 -10.04 -15.27 -23.26
N THR A 173 -9.47 -16.34 -22.73
CA THR A 173 -9.52 -17.67 -23.37
C THR A 173 -10.84 -18.38 -23.17
N GLN A 174 -11.41 -18.37 -21.93
CA GLN A 174 -12.60 -19.15 -21.62
C GLN A 174 -13.92 -18.46 -22.00
N SER A 175 -13.97 -17.12 -21.91
CA SER A 175 -15.21 -16.38 -22.13
C SER A 175 -15.25 -15.64 -23.45
N LEU A 176 -14.09 -15.16 -23.95
CA LEU A 176 -14.01 -14.36 -25.17
C LEU A 176 -13.51 -15.15 -26.38
N GLY A 177 -13.06 -16.40 -26.18
CA GLY A 177 -12.61 -17.29 -27.26
C GLY A 177 -11.25 -16.91 -27.87
N PHE A 178 -10.41 -16.16 -27.15
CA PHE A 178 -9.08 -15.78 -27.60
C PHE A 178 -8.12 -16.97 -27.64
N ASN A 179 -7.12 -16.89 -28.51
CA ASN A 179 -6.05 -17.87 -28.54
C ASN A 179 -5.06 -17.61 -27.39
N GLY A 180 -4.98 -18.54 -26.44
CA GLY A 180 -4.17 -18.37 -25.23
C GLY A 180 -2.67 -18.14 -25.49
N SER A 181 -2.10 -18.73 -26.53
CA SER A 181 -0.70 -18.53 -26.89
C SER A 181 -0.46 -17.13 -27.48
N VAL A 182 -1.36 -16.65 -28.32
CA VAL A 182 -1.30 -15.29 -28.91
C VAL A 182 -1.46 -14.23 -27.80
N TYR A 183 -2.38 -14.46 -26.85
CA TYR A 183 -2.56 -13.54 -25.72
C TYR A 183 -1.28 -13.37 -24.91
N ILE A 184 -0.61 -14.47 -24.56
CA ILE A 184 0.64 -14.43 -23.77
C ILE A 184 1.76 -13.75 -24.58
N GLN A 185 1.89 -14.10 -25.87
CA GLN A 185 2.89 -13.50 -26.75
C GLN A 185 2.72 -11.97 -26.80
N ASN A 186 1.52 -11.50 -27.08
CA ASN A 186 1.22 -10.06 -27.12
C ASN A 186 1.49 -9.36 -25.77
N THR A 187 1.20 -10.04 -24.66
CA THR A 187 1.49 -9.52 -23.32
C THR A 187 2.99 -9.33 -23.11
N ILE A 188 3.82 -10.31 -23.52
CA ILE A 188 5.28 -10.26 -23.35
C ILE A 188 5.88 -9.22 -24.31
N ASP A 189 5.44 -9.17 -25.55
CA ASP A 189 5.98 -8.28 -26.58
C ASP A 189 5.68 -6.81 -26.30
N PHE A 190 4.60 -6.53 -25.54
CA PHE A 190 4.14 -5.18 -25.25
C PHE A 190 4.64 -4.60 -23.92
N LEU A 191 5.04 -5.45 -22.97
CA LEU A 191 5.51 -5.01 -21.66
C LEU A 191 6.99 -4.61 -21.70
N ASP A 192 7.26 -3.34 -21.43
CA ASP A 192 8.61 -2.82 -21.23
C ASP A 192 9.09 -2.98 -19.78
N ILE A 193 10.42 -3.09 -19.64
CA ILE A 193 11.07 -3.12 -18.30
C ILE A 193 10.74 -1.87 -17.49
N ASN A 194 10.57 -0.72 -18.16
CA ASN A 194 10.20 0.54 -17.52
C ASN A 194 8.80 0.48 -16.87
N ASP A 195 7.87 -0.28 -17.44
CA ASP A 195 6.52 -0.44 -16.90
C ASP A 195 6.54 -1.17 -15.57
N ILE A 196 7.24 -2.30 -15.56
CA ILE A 196 7.41 -3.12 -14.35
C ILE A 196 8.17 -2.35 -13.29
N SER A 197 9.29 -1.69 -13.64
CA SER A 197 10.11 -0.96 -12.68
C SER A 197 9.37 0.22 -12.06
N SER A 198 8.58 0.97 -12.83
CA SER A 198 7.76 2.06 -12.32
C SER A 198 6.71 1.56 -11.32
N GLY A 199 6.05 0.43 -11.60
CA GLY A 199 5.11 -0.21 -10.69
C GLY A 199 5.77 -0.64 -9.37
N LEU A 200 6.96 -1.23 -9.42
CA LEU A 200 7.70 -1.67 -8.24
C LEU A 200 8.22 -0.51 -7.38
N ILE A 201 8.66 0.59 -8.00
CA ILE A 201 9.06 1.80 -7.28
C ILE A 201 7.85 2.40 -6.55
N LYS A 202 6.70 2.52 -7.23
CA LYS A 202 5.43 2.94 -6.61
C LYS A 202 5.08 2.03 -5.42
N ALA A 203 5.17 0.72 -5.60
CA ALA A 203 4.88 -0.25 -4.56
C ALA A 203 5.79 -0.06 -3.33
N SER A 204 7.09 0.14 -3.50
CA SER A 204 8.01 0.41 -2.39
C SER A 204 7.60 1.65 -1.60
N PHE A 205 7.21 2.71 -2.30
CA PHE A 205 6.76 3.94 -1.69
C PHE A 205 5.41 3.77 -0.96
N PHE A 206 4.49 2.99 -1.52
CA PHE A 206 3.22 2.66 -0.87
C PHE A 206 3.44 1.81 0.39
N GLY A 207 4.41 0.88 0.37
CA GLY A 207 4.83 0.10 1.55
C GLY A 207 5.30 0.99 2.69
N LEU A 208 6.08 2.02 2.36
CA LEU A 208 6.50 3.06 3.30
C LEU A 208 5.29 3.80 3.90
N ILE A 209 4.36 4.27 3.07
CA ILE A 209 3.15 4.98 3.50
C ILE A 209 2.31 4.12 4.44
N ILE A 210 2.00 2.87 4.06
CA ILE A 210 1.17 1.94 4.81
C ILE A 210 1.73 1.72 6.21
N THR A 211 3.01 1.44 6.29
CA THR A 211 3.67 1.13 7.56
C THR A 211 3.85 2.35 8.44
N ILE A 212 4.20 3.51 7.88
CA ILE A 212 4.30 4.76 8.64
C ILE A 212 2.94 5.17 9.21
N MET A 213 1.87 5.13 8.38
CA MET A 213 0.55 5.55 8.86
C MET A 213 0.00 4.58 9.91
N GLY A 214 0.17 3.27 9.73
CA GLY A 214 -0.17 2.28 10.75
C GLY A 214 0.57 2.51 12.06
N CYS A 215 1.88 2.73 12.00
CA CYS A 215 2.71 3.03 13.17
C CYS A 215 2.34 4.36 13.83
N TYR A 216 2.13 5.42 13.06
CA TYR A 216 1.80 6.74 13.58
C TYR A 216 0.48 6.74 14.35
N GLN A 217 -0.57 6.20 13.75
CA GLN A 217 -1.90 6.16 14.37
C GLN A 217 -1.93 5.25 15.58
N GLY A 218 -1.28 4.08 15.52
CA GLY A 218 -1.20 3.16 16.65
C GLY A 218 -0.41 3.73 17.82
N PHE A 219 0.76 4.31 17.55
CA PHE A 219 1.64 4.87 18.59
C PHE A 219 1.05 6.09 19.31
N ASN A 220 0.16 6.83 18.63
CA ASN A 220 -0.53 8.00 19.19
C ASN A 220 -1.98 7.69 19.62
N SER A 221 -2.37 6.43 19.70
CA SER A 221 -3.71 6.06 20.16
C SER A 221 -3.91 6.41 21.65
N ASN A 222 -5.10 6.94 21.97
CA ASN A 222 -5.48 7.33 23.32
C ASN A 222 -6.96 6.99 23.54
N GLY A 223 -7.36 6.72 24.79
CA GLY A 223 -8.77 6.45 25.14
C GLY A 223 -9.15 4.98 25.16
N GLY A 224 -8.21 4.10 25.48
CA GLY A 224 -8.47 2.67 25.66
C GLY A 224 -8.87 1.95 24.37
N ALA A 225 -9.70 0.92 24.49
CA ALA A 225 -10.11 0.08 23.33
C ALA A 225 -10.82 0.87 22.22
N GLN A 226 -11.63 1.86 22.55
CA GLN A 226 -12.28 2.72 21.54
C GLN A 226 -11.26 3.56 20.78
N GLY A 227 -10.22 4.03 21.46
CA GLY A 227 -9.12 4.76 20.82
C GLY A 227 -8.32 3.90 19.85
N VAL A 228 -8.09 2.64 20.20
CA VAL A 228 -7.44 1.66 19.29
C VAL A 228 -8.28 1.43 18.03
N GLY A 229 -9.60 1.22 18.17
CA GLY A 229 -10.50 1.08 17.02
C GLY A 229 -10.51 2.30 16.10
N LYS A 230 -10.49 3.53 16.68
CA LYS A 230 -10.38 4.77 15.89
C LYS A 230 -9.02 4.89 15.21
N ALA A 231 -7.94 4.50 15.87
CA ALA A 231 -6.60 4.51 15.29
C ALA A 231 -6.48 3.57 14.09
N THR A 232 -7.08 2.36 14.14
CA THR A 232 -7.10 1.43 13.01
C THR A 232 -7.81 2.00 11.78
N THR A 233 -8.98 2.58 11.98
CA THR A 233 -9.73 3.21 10.88
C THR A 233 -8.96 4.39 10.29
N ASN A 234 -8.43 5.27 11.13
CA ASN A 234 -7.65 6.42 10.68
C ASN A 234 -6.37 6.00 9.94
N ALA A 235 -5.72 4.91 10.36
CA ALA A 235 -4.54 4.38 9.71
C ALA A 235 -4.84 3.94 8.27
N VAL A 236 -5.93 3.20 8.06
CA VAL A 236 -6.36 2.76 6.73
C VAL A 236 -6.73 3.94 5.84
N VAL A 237 -7.60 4.83 6.34
CA VAL A 237 -8.08 5.99 5.57
C VAL A 237 -6.91 6.89 5.16
N SER A 238 -6.03 7.23 6.09
CA SER A 238 -4.88 8.09 5.79
C SER A 238 -3.90 7.42 4.84
N ALA A 239 -3.61 6.13 5.00
CA ALA A 239 -2.76 5.39 4.08
C ALA A 239 -3.36 5.35 2.67
N SER A 240 -4.65 5.02 2.52
CA SER A 240 -5.33 4.95 1.23
C SER A 240 -5.35 6.29 0.49
N VAL A 241 -5.67 7.38 1.20
CA VAL A 241 -5.66 8.74 0.61
C VAL A 241 -4.25 9.12 0.14
N LEU A 242 -3.23 8.84 0.96
CA LEU A 242 -1.84 9.13 0.59
C LEU A 242 -1.35 8.26 -0.57
N ILE A 243 -1.75 6.99 -0.65
CA ILE A 243 -1.46 6.12 -1.80
C ILE A 243 -2.03 6.73 -3.08
N LEU A 244 -3.31 7.10 -3.09
CA LEU A 244 -3.94 7.69 -4.28
C LEU A 244 -3.31 9.01 -4.69
N ALA A 245 -3.03 9.89 -3.73
CA ALA A 245 -2.37 11.16 -4.00
C ALA A 245 -0.94 10.99 -4.53
N SER A 246 -0.16 10.10 -3.90
CA SER A 246 1.21 9.83 -4.33
C SER A 246 1.25 9.07 -5.66
N ASN A 247 0.28 8.21 -5.94
CA ASN A 247 0.17 7.55 -7.24
C ASN A 247 0.07 8.56 -8.37
N TYR A 248 -0.85 9.53 -8.25
CA TYR A 248 -0.99 10.58 -9.26
C TYR A 248 0.32 11.33 -9.52
N ILE A 249 1.02 11.73 -8.45
CA ILE A 249 2.29 12.44 -8.55
C ILE A 249 3.36 11.56 -9.23
N MET A 250 3.48 10.31 -8.81
CA MET A 250 4.49 9.39 -9.34
C MET A 250 4.21 9.02 -10.80
N THR A 251 2.95 8.78 -11.16
CA THR A 251 2.58 8.53 -12.56
C THR A 251 2.95 9.70 -13.46
N ASN A 252 2.66 10.92 -13.00
CA ASN A 252 3.04 12.13 -13.75
C ASN A 252 4.58 12.25 -13.89
N LEU A 253 5.34 11.92 -12.86
CA LEU A 253 6.81 11.97 -12.90
C LEU A 253 7.42 10.91 -13.84
N PHE A 254 6.82 9.72 -13.93
CA PHE A 254 7.36 8.64 -14.76
C PHE A 254 6.95 8.73 -16.23
N PHE A 255 5.78 9.30 -16.53
CA PHE A 255 5.18 9.20 -17.88
C PHE A 255 4.81 10.56 -18.51
N ALA A 256 5.01 11.69 -17.84
CA ALA A 256 4.70 13.03 -18.36
C ALA A 256 5.90 13.71 -19.08
N SER A 257 6.98 12.96 -19.33
CA SER A 257 8.17 13.45 -20.05
C SER A 257 8.14 13.08 -21.52
#